data_8f6191d0e2b1175cb6f702b06c968e0e
#
_entry.id   8f6191d0e2b1175cb6f702b06c968e0e
#
_cell.length_a   1.000
_cell.length_b   1.000
_cell.length_c   1.000
_cell.angle_alpha   90.00
_cell.angle_beta   90.00
_cell.angle_gamma   90.00
#
_symmetry.space_group_name_H-M   'P 1'
#
loop_
_entity.id
_entity.type
_entity.pdbx_description
1 polymer ?
#
loop_
_entity_poly.entity_id
_entity_poly.type
_entity_poly.pdbx_seq_one_letter_code
_entity_poly.pdbx_strand_id
1 'polypeptide(L)'
;MIKSNDVRSQSTNDSIRVLDGVILTADSLLPIHNAHIISKFNKWGTISNQEGRFKLYVQNNDSILITSIGFRPIIVQMDNSFFVEDSVVPIYIPKDTISINEVVIRGYFDYATMKQIVIEMKPIDLTQFYPDWSGTGLLYKSPQPMSFK
;
A
#
# COMPACT_ATOMS: atom_id res chain seq x y z
N MET A 1 55.41 6.65 31.76
CA MET A 1 54.13 7.12 32.34
C MET A 1 53.09 6.93 31.24
N ILE A 2 52.41 5.78 31.25
CA ILE A 2 51.46 5.38 30.19
C ILE A 2 50.07 5.79 30.69
N LYS A 3 49.45 6.78 30.00
CA LYS A 3 48.06 7.17 30.25
C LYS A 3 47.16 6.10 29.63
N SER A 4 46.51 5.30 30.46
CA SER A 4 45.42 4.44 30.04
C SER A 4 44.20 5.34 29.65
N ASN A 5 43.88 5.34 28.38
CA ASN A 5 42.62 5.90 27.92
C ASN A 5 41.48 4.94 28.34
N ASP A 6 40.69 5.35 29.31
CA ASP A 6 39.43 4.71 29.63
C ASP A 6 38.50 4.87 28.46
N VAL A 7 38.37 3.85 27.64
CA VAL A 7 37.29 3.72 26.64
C VAL A 7 36.01 3.46 27.42
N ARG A 8 35.28 4.51 27.71
CA ARG A 8 33.89 4.38 28.17
C ARG A 8 33.06 3.81 27.02
N SER A 9 32.82 2.51 27.08
CA SER A 9 31.78 1.88 26.30
C SER A 9 30.46 2.57 26.65
N GLN A 10 29.92 3.38 25.72
CA GLN A 10 28.56 3.85 25.82
C GLN A 10 27.66 2.64 25.61
N SER A 11 27.19 2.08 26.70
CA SER A 11 26.09 1.15 26.72
C SER A 11 24.85 1.94 26.24
N THR A 12 24.57 1.90 24.92
CA THR A 12 23.25 2.23 24.42
C THR A 12 22.30 1.23 25.03
N ASN A 13 21.41 1.68 25.90
CA ASN A 13 20.32 0.87 26.45
C ASN A 13 19.37 0.55 25.31
N ASP A 14 19.71 -0.44 24.49
CA ASP A 14 18.88 -1.02 23.44
C ASP A 14 17.82 -1.95 24.06
N SER A 15 17.12 -1.47 25.08
CA SER A 15 16.06 -2.24 25.71
C SER A 15 14.84 -2.27 24.81
N ILE A 16 14.46 -3.46 24.38
CA ILE A 16 13.19 -3.70 23.69
C ILE A 16 12.07 -3.52 24.74
N ARG A 17 11.09 -2.69 24.40
CA ARG A 17 9.92 -2.41 25.22
C ARG A 17 8.65 -2.76 24.49
N VAL A 18 7.58 -3.03 25.23
CA VAL A 18 6.25 -3.25 24.66
C VAL A 18 5.54 -1.92 24.57
N LEU A 19 5.14 -1.54 23.36
CA LEU A 19 4.24 -0.42 23.11
C LEU A 19 2.81 -0.97 23.09
N ASP A 20 1.95 -0.53 24.00
CA ASP A 20 0.51 -0.76 23.97
C ASP A 20 -0.16 0.52 23.44
N GLY A 21 -0.86 0.39 22.32
CA GLY A 21 -1.46 1.56 21.68
C GLY A 21 -2.85 1.29 21.11
N VAL A 22 -3.55 2.39 20.82
CA VAL A 22 -4.84 2.39 20.14
C VAL A 22 -4.79 3.35 18.96
N ILE A 23 -5.29 2.89 17.80
CA ILE A 23 -5.34 3.69 16.59
C ILE A 23 -6.74 4.23 16.41
N LEU A 24 -6.83 5.55 16.29
CA LEU A 24 -8.08 6.29 16.16
C LEU A 24 -8.05 7.17 14.90
N THR A 25 -9.23 7.44 14.35
CA THR A 25 -9.38 8.45 13.31
C THR A 25 -9.17 9.85 13.89
N ALA A 26 -8.48 10.72 13.16
CA ALA A 26 -8.24 12.09 13.62
C ALA A 26 -9.54 12.92 13.70
N ASP A 27 -10.53 12.63 12.85
CA ASP A 27 -11.76 13.42 12.75
C ASP A 27 -12.82 13.03 13.78
N SER A 28 -13.08 11.72 13.92
CA SER A 28 -14.23 11.21 14.70
C SER A 28 -13.84 10.39 15.91
N LEU A 29 -12.54 10.22 16.16
CA LEU A 29 -11.99 9.42 17.26
C LEU A 29 -12.49 7.97 17.28
N LEU A 30 -12.91 7.45 16.11
CA LEU A 30 -13.34 6.07 15.96
C LEU A 30 -12.15 5.14 15.86
N PRO A 31 -12.21 3.94 16.45
CA PRO A 31 -11.14 2.97 16.37
C PRO A 31 -10.96 2.46 14.93
N ILE A 32 -9.70 2.31 14.54
CA ILE A 32 -9.33 1.77 13.22
C ILE A 32 -8.86 0.33 13.41
N HIS A 33 -9.61 -0.62 12.89
CA HIS A 33 -9.27 -2.04 12.87
C HIS A 33 -8.45 -2.39 11.62
N ASN A 34 -7.73 -3.50 11.70
CA ASN A 34 -6.89 -4.01 10.60
C ASN A 34 -5.85 -3.00 10.07
N ALA A 35 -5.42 -2.07 10.89
CA ALA A 35 -4.27 -1.24 10.56
C ALA A 35 -2.98 -2.05 10.76
N HIS A 36 -2.04 -1.92 9.83
CA HIS A 36 -0.72 -2.53 9.90
C HIS A 36 0.24 -1.58 10.59
N ILE A 37 0.91 -2.05 11.61
CA ILE A 37 1.86 -1.29 12.42
C ILE A 37 3.20 -2.01 12.33
N ILE A 38 4.24 -1.35 11.83
CA ILE A 38 5.55 -1.94 11.56
C ILE A 38 6.64 -1.07 12.17
N SER A 39 7.50 -1.67 13.01
CA SER A 39 8.74 -1.08 13.48
C SER A 39 9.72 -0.97 12.30
N LYS A 40 10.30 0.20 12.09
CA LYS A 40 11.30 0.40 11.04
C LYS A 40 12.64 -0.22 11.38
N PHE A 41 12.98 -0.28 12.65
CA PHE A 41 14.24 -0.84 13.11
C PHE A 41 14.23 -2.37 13.07
N ASN A 42 13.36 -2.99 13.85
CA ASN A 42 13.29 -4.46 13.98
C ASN A 42 12.56 -5.15 12.83
N LYS A 43 11.82 -4.41 12.00
CA LYS A 43 10.90 -4.95 10.98
C LYS A 43 9.77 -5.82 11.56
N TRP A 44 9.58 -5.78 12.87
CA TRP A 44 8.46 -6.46 13.51
C TRP A 44 7.17 -5.69 13.25
N GLY A 45 6.11 -6.43 13.00
CA GLY A 45 4.80 -5.86 12.73
C GLY A 45 3.70 -6.52 13.52
N THR A 46 2.61 -5.78 13.67
CA THR A 46 1.36 -6.23 14.27
C THR A 46 0.18 -5.61 13.52
N ILE A 47 -1.03 -6.08 13.84
CA ILE A 47 -2.27 -5.58 13.24
C ILE A 47 -3.19 -5.17 14.39
N SER A 48 -3.90 -4.03 14.24
CA SER A 48 -4.87 -3.58 15.22
C SER A 48 -6.13 -4.44 15.21
N ASN A 49 -6.67 -4.70 16.41
CA ASN A 49 -7.90 -5.45 16.60
C ASN A 49 -9.16 -4.60 16.28
N GLN A 50 -10.36 -5.14 16.53
CA GLN A 50 -11.63 -4.44 16.29
C GLN A 50 -11.79 -3.13 17.09
N GLU A 51 -11.14 -3.03 18.24
CA GLU A 51 -11.12 -1.84 19.09
C GLU A 51 -9.98 -0.89 18.74
N GLY A 52 -9.24 -1.14 17.65
CA GLY A 52 -8.09 -0.36 17.24
C GLY A 52 -6.84 -0.60 18.09
N ARG A 53 -6.86 -1.51 19.06
CA ARG A 53 -5.73 -1.78 19.97
C ARG A 53 -4.68 -2.66 19.31
N PHE A 54 -3.42 -2.40 19.65
CA PHE A 54 -2.28 -3.20 19.22
C PHE A 54 -1.20 -3.26 20.27
N LYS A 55 -0.34 -4.28 20.18
CA LYS A 55 0.90 -4.39 20.98
C LYS A 55 2.06 -4.64 20.03
N LEU A 56 3.12 -3.89 20.18
CA LEU A 56 4.31 -3.99 19.34
C LEU A 56 5.58 -3.90 20.21
N TYR A 57 6.57 -4.74 19.89
CA TYR A 57 7.90 -4.64 20.49
C TYR A 57 8.73 -3.62 19.71
N VAL A 58 9.15 -2.57 20.40
CA VAL A 58 9.91 -1.47 19.80
C VAL A 58 11.12 -1.12 20.66
N GLN A 59 12.12 -0.52 20.04
CA GLN A 59 13.27 0.03 20.73
C GLN A 59 13.06 1.53 21.01
N ASN A 60 13.88 2.04 21.92
CA ASN A 60 13.95 3.47 22.15
C ASN A 60 14.48 4.18 20.88
N ASN A 61 13.91 5.30 20.51
CA ASN A 61 14.18 6.07 19.28
C ASN A 61 13.84 5.33 17.96
N ASP A 62 13.03 4.27 18.02
CA ASP A 62 12.51 3.62 16.82
C ASP A 62 11.42 4.49 16.15
N SER A 63 11.17 4.21 14.88
CA SER A 63 10.07 4.81 14.13
C SER A 63 9.10 3.73 13.72
N ILE A 64 7.83 3.89 14.04
CA ILE A 64 6.77 2.99 13.58
C ILE A 64 6.04 3.57 12.38
N LEU A 65 5.86 2.74 11.37
CA LEU A 65 5.03 3.03 10.21
C LEU A 65 3.65 2.43 10.45
N ILE A 66 2.61 3.23 10.29
CA ILE A 66 1.23 2.80 10.42
C ILE A 66 0.51 3.04 9.11
N THR A 67 -0.12 1.99 8.60
CA THR A 67 -0.87 2.01 7.33
C THR A 67 -2.23 1.34 7.51
N SER A 68 -3.26 1.92 6.91
CA SER A 68 -4.60 1.34 6.85
C SER A 68 -5.30 1.77 5.57
N ILE A 69 -6.18 0.92 5.04
CA ILE A 69 -6.91 1.21 3.80
C ILE A 69 -7.86 2.40 4.02
N GLY A 70 -7.79 3.38 3.15
CA GLY A 70 -8.60 4.61 3.25
C GLY A 70 -8.02 5.68 4.19
N PHE A 71 -6.82 5.46 4.73
CA PHE A 71 -6.14 6.40 5.61
C PHE A 71 -4.74 6.73 5.08
N ARG A 72 -4.30 7.95 5.36
CA ARG A 72 -2.95 8.38 4.99
C ARG A 72 -1.92 7.67 5.88
N PRO A 73 -0.88 7.04 5.29
CA PRO A 73 0.18 6.43 6.08
C PRO A 73 0.90 7.47 6.93
N ILE A 74 1.19 7.12 8.18
CA ILE A 74 1.93 7.99 9.10
C ILE A 74 3.16 7.27 9.66
N ILE A 75 4.17 8.06 10.00
CA ILE A 75 5.36 7.59 10.71
C ILE A 75 5.39 8.31 12.05
N VAL A 76 5.44 7.53 13.13
CA VAL A 76 5.53 8.05 14.50
C VAL A 76 6.88 7.68 15.06
N GLN A 77 7.61 8.67 15.59
CA GLN A 77 8.89 8.46 16.26
C GLN A 77 8.64 8.13 17.73
N MET A 78 9.26 7.07 18.21
CA MET A 78 9.09 6.59 19.59
C MET A 78 10.10 7.24 20.51
N ASP A 79 9.64 8.13 21.35
CA ASP A 79 10.40 8.72 22.44
C ASP A 79 10.12 8.00 23.77
N ASN A 80 10.93 8.25 24.76
CA ASN A 80 10.72 7.72 26.11
C ASN A 80 9.35 8.07 26.73
N SER A 81 8.73 9.15 26.28
CA SER A 81 7.40 9.59 26.72
C SER A 81 6.26 8.63 26.35
N PHE A 82 6.46 7.80 25.32
CA PHE A 82 5.48 6.79 24.91
C PHE A 82 5.47 5.53 25.78
N PHE A 83 6.50 5.35 26.61
CA PHE A 83 6.65 4.16 27.46
C PHE A 83 6.34 4.44 28.92
N VAL A 84 5.15 4.96 29.17
CA VAL A 84 4.62 5.11 30.53
C VAL A 84 3.99 3.78 30.93
N GLU A 85 4.34 3.27 32.11
CA GLU A 85 3.77 2.01 32.62
C GLU A 85 2.24 2.10 32.68
N ASP A 86 1.57 1.03 32.20
CA ASP A 86 0.11 0.87 32.13
C ASP A 86 -0.65 1.93 31.29
N SER A 87 0.02 2.66 30.43
CA SER A 87 -0.60 3.66 29.56
C SER A 87 -0.80 3.14 28.15
N VAL A 88 -2.04 3.25 27.66
CA VAL A 88 -2.36 2.99 26.23
C VAL A 88 -2.17 4.28 25.45
N VAL A 89 -1.29 4.25 24.46
CA VAL A 89 -0.93 5.43 23.66
C VAL A 89 -1.94 5.62 22.52
N PRO A 90 -2.70 6.71 22.47
CA PRO A 90 -3.58 7.00 21.36
C PRO A 90 -2.78 7.56 20.18
N ILE A 91 -2.99 6.99 18.99
CA ILE A 91 -2.38 7.45 17.74
C ILE A 91 -3.50 7.81 16.77
N TYR A 92 -3.45 9.03 16.24
CA TYR A 92 -4.48 9.57 15.36
C TYR A 92 -4.03 9.53 13.91
N ILE A 93 -4.88 8.94 13.03
CA ILE A 93 -4.60 8.83 11.60
C ILE A 93 -5.64 9.62 10.80
N PRO A 94 -5.21 10.53 9.91
CA PRO A 94 -6.12 11.25 9.04
C PRO A 94 -6.63 10.34 7.91
N LYS A 95 -7.89 10.52 7.52
CA LYS A 95 -8.45 9.88 6.34
C LYS A 95 -7.73 10.36 5.08
N ASP A 96 -7.51 9.44 4.15
CA ASP A 96 -7.00 9.77 2.82
C ASP A 96 -8.20 10.04 1.91
N THR A 97 -8.60 11.31 1.81
CA THR A 97 -9.65 11.73 0.90
C THR A 97 -9.05 11.99 -0.47
N ILE A 98 -9.11 10.99 -1.36
CA ILE A 98 -8.83 11.21 -2.77
C ILE A 98 -10.05 11.89 -3.37
N SER A 99 -9.94 13.18 -3.69
CA SER A 99 -10.94 13.88 -4.47
C SER A 99 -10.88 13.36 -5.90
N ILE A 100 -11.83 12.50 -6.27
CA ILE A 100 -12.01 12.09 -7.66
C ILE A 100 -12.78 13.20 -8.34
N ASN A 101 -12.14 13.90 -9.29
CA ASN A 101 -12.84 14.84 -10.14
C ASN A 101 -13.91 14.10 -10.92
N GLU A 102 -15.09 14.70 -11.03
CA GLU A 102 -16.20 14.16 -11.80
C GLU A 102 -15.72 13.85 -13.23
N VAL A 103 -15.76 12.58 -13.61
CA VAL A 103 -15.48 12.18 -14.98
C VAL A 103 -16.77 12.32 -15.76
N VAL A 104 -16.92 13.42 -16.47
CA VAL A 104 -18.01 13.61 -17.41
C VAL A 104 -17.75 12.73 -18.63
N ILE A 105 -18.38 11.57 -18.68
CA ILE A 105 -18.39 10.72 -19.87
C ILE A 105 -19.31 11.39 -20.90
N ARG A 106 -18.73 12.12 -21.82
CA ARG A 106 -19.46 12.61 -22.99
C ARG A 106 -19.45 11.49 -24.02
N GLY A 107 -20.62 10.93 -24.31
CA GLY A 107 -20.80 10.09 -25.48
C GLY A 107 -20.44 10.90 -26.72
N TYR A 108 -19.29 10.61 -27.31
CA TYR A 108 -18.77 11.37 -28.47
C TYR A 108 -19.62 11.13 -29.74
N PHE A 109 -20.31 10.00 -29.81
CA PHE A 109 -21.16 9.62 -30.92
C PHE A 109 -22.47 9.02 -30.43
N ASP A 110 -23.56 9.34 -31.13
CA ASP A 110 -24.79 8.59 -30.98
C ASP A 110 -24.65 7.18 -31.55
N TYR A 111 -25.55 6.29 -31.21
CA TYR A 111 -25.48 4.89 -31.63
C TYR A 111 -25.45 4.74 -33.17
N ALA A 112 -26.18 5.57 -33.90
CA ALA A 112 -26.25 5.51 -35.36
C ALA A 112 -24.88 5.87 -35.98
N THR A 113 -24.28 6.95 -35.52
CA THR A 113 -22.97 7.40 -35.98
C THR A 113 -21.88 6.40 -35.63
N MET A 114 -21.91 5.83 -34.42
CA MET A 114 -20.94 4.82 -34.01
C MET A 114 -21.05 3.56 -34.84
N LYS A 115 -22.29 3.11 -35.13
CA LYS A 115 -22.52 1.95 -35.99
C LYS A 115 -21.94 2.16 -37.41
N GLN A 116 -22.13 3.35 -37.96
CA GLN A 116 -21.62 3.67 -39.31
C GLN A 116 -20.08 3.69 -39.32
N ILE A 117 -19.45 4.28 -38.32
CA ILE A 117 -17.98 4.29 -38.19
C ILE A 117 -17.42 2.87 -38.09
N VAL A 118 -18.05 2.00 -37.30
CA VAL A 118 -17.59 0.59 -37.18
C VAL A 118 -17.74 -0.18 -38.47
N ILE A 119 -18.81 0.07 -39.24
CA ILE A 119 -19.01 -0.59 -40.55
C ILE A 119 -17.98 -0.12 -41.59
N GLU A 120 -17.60 1.16 -41.53
CA GLU A 120 -16.63 1.76 -42.45
C GLU A 120 -15.17 1.52 -42.04
N MET A 121 -14.93 1.04 -40.83
CA MET A 121 -13.58 0.68 -40.39
C MET A 121 -13.02 -0.45 -41.24
N LYS A 122 -11.84 -0.20 -41.80
CA LYS A 122 -11.09 -1.29 -42.47
C LYS A 122 -10.77 -2.36 -41.43
N PRO A 123 -10.93 -3.66 -41.80
CA PRO A 123 -10.50 -4.74 -40.93
C PRO A 123 -9.05 -4.54 -40.50
N ILE A 124 -8.78 -4.64 -39.22
CA ILE A 124 -7.41 -4.59 -38.72
C ILE A 124 -6.70 -5.85 -39.18
N ASP A 125 -5.60 -5.68 -39.91
CA ASP A 125 -4.75 -6.81 -40.26
C ASP A 125 -4.04 -7.31 -38.99
N LEU A 126 -4.55 -8.41 -38.46
CA LEU A 126 -4.02 -9.05 -37.26
C LEU A 126 -2.76 -9.88 -37.54
N THR A 127 -2.40 -10.09 -38.82
CA THR A 127 -1.25 -10.94 -39.15
C THR A 127 0.06 -10.41 -38.58
N GLN A 128 0.19 -9.10 -38.45
CA GLN A 128 1.36 -8.47 -37.85
C GLN A 128 1.52 -8.76 -36.34
N PHE A 129 0.45 -9.19 -35.66
CA PHE A 129 0.48 -9.51 -34.21
C PHE A 129 0.71 -11.01 -33.97
N TYR A 130 0.65 -11.84 -35.00
CA TYR A 130 0.97 -13.25 -34.83
C TYR A 130 2.47 -13.48 -35.04
N PRO A 131 3.12 -14.15 -34.07
CA PRO A 131 4.52 -14.51 -34.26
C PRO A 131 4.67 -15.42 -35.44
N ASP A 132 5.73 -15.23 -36.22
CA ASP A 132 6.05 -16.12 -37.32
C ASP A 132 6.52 -17.49 -36.81
N TRP A 133 5.67 -18.49 -36.93
CA TRP A 133 5.90 -19.85 -36.48
C TRP A 133 6.49 -20.73 -37.59
N SER A 134 6.86 -20.18 -38.73
CA SER A 134 7.31 -20.95 -39.93
C SER A 134 8.56 -21.81 -39.64
N GLY A 135 9.39 -21.39 -38.66
CA GLY A 135 10.59 -22.14 -38.25
C GLY A 135 10.39 -23.20 -37.18
N THR A 136 9.21 -23.31 -36.58
CA THR A 136 8.98 -24.17 -35.40
C THR A 136 8.39 -25.55 -35.72
N GLY A 137 8.04 -25.81 -36.98
CA GLY A 137 7.37 -27.05 -37.38
C GLY A 137 5.91 -27.16 -36.91
N LEU A 138 5.38 -26.16 -36.23
CA LEU A 138 3.99 -26.10 -35.82
C LEU A 138 3.14 -25.56 -36.99
N LEU A 139 2.28 -26.40 -37.53
CA LEU A 139 1.33 -26.01 -38.61
C LEU A 139 0.22 -25.14 -37.97
N TYR A 140 0.40 -23.83 -37.99
CA TYR A 140 -0.69 -22.92 -37.68
C TYR A 140 -1.61 -22.82 -38.89
N LYS A 141 -2.80 -23.40 -38.80
CA LYS A 141 -3.83 -23.22 -39.81
C LYS A 141 -4.61 -21.94 -39.47
N SER A 142 -4.42 -20.89 -40.26
CA SER A 142 -5.19 -19.66 -40.10
C SER A 142 -6.70 -19.97 -40.13
N PRO A 143 -7.48 -19.37 -39.21
CA PRO A 143 -8.93 -19.53 -39.27
C PRO A 143 -9.46 -19.00 -40.61
N GLN A 144 -10.22 -19.85 -41.32
CA GLN A 144 -10.85 -19.45 -42.57
C GLN A 144 -11.93 -18.39 -42.26
N PRO A 145 -12.07 -17.35 -43.09
CA PRO A 145 -13.14 -16.38 -42.91
C PRO A 145 -14.50 -17.08 -43.00
N MET A 146 -15.32 -16.91 -41.98
CA MET A 146 -16.69 -17.42 -42.02
C MET A 146 -17.48 -16.65 -43.06
N SER A 147 -17.89 -17.34 -44.15
CA SER A 147 -18.83 -16.79 -45.10
C SER A 147 -20.24 -16.93 -44.51
N PHE A 148 -20.82 -15.83 -44.09
CA PHE A 148 -22.25 -15.79 -43.80
C PHE A 148 -23.02 -15.71 -45.14
N LYS A 149 -23.81 -16.75 -45.42
CA LYS A 149 -24.84 -16.71 -46.47
C LYS A 149 -26.08 -16.01 -45.97
#